data_34b92e5932ef16019522e1f967ebea9d
#
_entry.id   34b92e5932ef16019522e1f967ebea9d
#
_cell.length_a   1.000
_cell.length_b   1.000
_cell.length_c   1.000
_cell.angle_alpha   90.00
_cell.angle_beta   90.00
_cell.angle_gamma   90.00
#
_symmetry.space_group_name_H-M   'P 1'
#
loop_
_entity.id
_entity.type
_entity.pdbx_description
1 polymer ?
#
loop_
_entity_poly.entity_id
_entity_poly.type
_entity_poly.pdbx_seq_one_letter_code
_entity_poly.pdbx_strand_id
1 'polypeptide(L)'
;MTTDIAQMFDGYGRQARLFPGLLTIFPPLLAVFAWFPWLLLSSIGATLLTVATSCGLLYALGSYARTKGRRIEPGLRKAWGGWPTTIILRHRDSHLDRHTRQRYHSFLSSAVPDLPAIPTAEQEAADPSGSDAVYDSAVVWLKEMARGKDFPMVHRENAQYGFRRNLRGLKSVGIIICGLTLAASAGAILYNNPGFLDLLQKHDWRAAIGTIVPLGPAVLSAMAVNAAAIVIWVFVVTRQWVWEAGVQYATALLAACDTIRLRRAQPNAPTAAA
;
A
#
# COMPACT_ATOMS: atom_id res chain seq x y z
N MET A 1 20.55 13.86 -2.31
CA MET A 1 20.53 12.50 -2.89
C MET A 1 20.80 11.41 -1.86
N THR A 2 21.80 11.55 -0.97
CA THR A 2 22.08 10.57 0.11
C THR A 2 20.96 10.43 1.14
N THR A 3 20.28 11.52 1.52
CA THR A 3 19.14 11.52 2.46
C THR A 3 17.92 10.78 1.91
N ASP A 4 17.63 10.86 0.60
CA ASP A 4 16.49 10.16 -0.02
C ASP A 4 16.68 8.66 -0.07
N ILE A 5 17.90 8.18 -0.31
CA ILE A 5 18.24 6.75 -0.32
C ILE A 5 18.10 6.18 1.11
N ALA A 6 18.65 6.87 2.12
CA ALA A 6 18.54 6.43 3.51
C ALA A 6 17.07 6.34 3.98
N GLN A 7 16.23 7.32 3.59
CA GLN A 7 14.79 7.30 3.87
C GLN A 7 13.99 6.21 3.14
N MET A 8 14.52 5.66 2.04
CA MET A 8 13.89 4.53 1.36
C MET A 8 14.09 3.21 2.14
N PHE A 9 15.20 3.10 2.85
CA PHE A 9 15.59 1.90 3.59
C PHE A 9 15.28 1.99 5.09
N ASP A 10 14.70 3.10 5.58
CA ASP A 10 14.13 3.16 6.91
C ASP A 10 12.90 2.23 7.03
N GLY A 11 12.41 2.02 8.24
CA GLY A 11 11.27 1.13 8.49
C GLY A 11 10.02 1.51 7.68
N TYR A 12 9.73 2.81 7.57
CA TYR A 12 8.62 3.32 6.79
C TYR A 12 8.84 3.14 5.27
N GLY A 13 10.00 3.51 4.76
CA GLY A 13 10.33 3.42 3.33
C GLY A 13 10.27 1.99 2.82
N ARG A 14 10.84 1.04 3.59
CA ARG A 14 10.76 -0.40 3.26
C ARG A 14 9.31 -0.86 3.18
N GLN A 15 8.53 -0.62 4.22
CA GLN A 15 7.16 -1.11 4.30
C GLN A 15 6.23 -0.42 3.29
N ALA A 16 6.24 0.91 3.25
CA ALA A 16 5.29 1.66 2.43
C ALA A 16 5.64 1.70 0.94
N ARG A 17 6.92 1.59 0.58
CA ARG A 17 7.39 1.83 -0.79
C ARG A 17 8.00 0.59 -1.43
N LEU A 18 9.00 -0.03 -0.76
CA LEU A 18 9.76 -1.12 -1.34
C LEU A 18 8.94 -2.41 -1.43
N PHE A 19 8.26 -2.82 -0.35
CA PHE A 19 7.50 -4.08 -0.33
C PHE A 19 6.39 -4.15 -1.37
N PRO A 20 5.58 -3.10 -1.65
CA PRO A 20 4.63 -3.14 -2.75
C PRO A 20 5.27 -3.44 -4.10
N GLY A 21 6.43 -2.84 -4.38
CA GLY A 21 7.17 -3.10 -5.60
C GLY A 21 7.69 -4.53 -5.68
N LEU A 22 8.34 -5.02 -4.61
CA LEU A 22 8.83 -6.39 -4.55
C LEU A 22 7.72 -7.43 -4.71
N LEU A 23 6.59 -7.24 -4.02
CA LEU A 23 5.42 -8.13 -4.14
C LEU A 23 4.86 -8.17 -5.56
N THR A 24 5.00 -7.08 -6.31
CA THR A 24 4.53 -7.00 -7.69
C THR A 24 5.40 -7.82 -8.63
N ILE A 25 6.72 -7.81 -8.45
CA ILE A 25 7.66 -8.52 -9.34
C ILE A 25 7.96 -9.95 -8.89
N PHE A 26 7.68 -10.29 -7.64
CA PHE A 26 8.02 -11.59 -7.06
C PHE A 26 7.42 -12.79 -7.83
N PRO A 27 6.10 -12.85 -8.16
CA PRO A 27 5.53 -13.98 -8.87
C PRO A 27 6.13 -14.22 -10.26
N PRO A 28 6.30 -13.20 -11.14
CA PRO A 28 6.96 -13.41 -12.43
C PRO A 28 8.43 -13.76 -12.30
N LEU A 29 9.15 -13.21 -11.32
CA LEU A 29 10.54 -13.55 -11.07
C LEU A 29 10.69 -15.02 -10.66
N LEU A 30 9.78 -15.51 -9.82
CA LEU A 30 9.73 -16.93 -9.44
C LEU A 30 9.55 -17.82 -10.68
N ALA A 31 8.69 -17.43 -11.62
CA ALA A 31 8.50 -18.16 -12.86
C ALA A 31 9.76 -18.16 -13.74
N VAL A 32 10.47 -17.04 -13.86
CA VAL A 32 11.75 -16.98 -14.58
C VAL A 32 12.74 -18.00 -14.03
N PHE A 33 12.90 -18.07 -12.72
CA PHE A 33 13.83 -19.02 -12.09
C PHE A 33 13.35 -20.47 -12.17
N ALA A 34 12.04 -20.71 -12.19
CA ALA A 34 11.50 -22.05 -12.36
C ALA A 34 11.73 -22.59 -13.79
N TRP A 35 11.59 -21.74 -14.82
CA TRP A 35 11.84 -22.09 -16.21
C TRP A 35 13.35 -22.14 -16.56
N PHE A 36 14.16 -21.31 -15.91
CA PHE A 36 15.58 -21.16 -16.18
C PHE A 36 16.43 -21.29 -14.90
N PRO A 37 16.42 -22.48 -14.25
CA PRO A 37 17.11 -22.66 -12.97
C PRO A 37 18.62 -22.42 -13.05
N TRP A 38 19.22 -22.61 -14.22
CA TRP A 38 20.63 -22.33 -14.47
C TRP A 38 21.02 -20.85 -14.25
N LEU A 39 20.04 -19.92 -14.37
CA LEU A 39 20.31 -18.50 -14.08
C LEU A 39 20.74 -18.27 -12.64
N LEU A 40 20.21 -19.03 -11.68
CA LEU A 40 20.58 -18.88 -10.26
C LEU A 40 22.03 -19.27 -9.98
N LEU A 41 22.57 -20.21 -10.76
CA LEU A 41 23.91 -20.77 -10.54
C LEU A 41 24.96 -20.21 -11.52
N SER A 42 24.54 -19.38 -12.46
CA SER A 42 25.43 -18.79 -13.47
C SER A 42 26.05 -17.47 -12.98
N SER A 43 27.21 -17.12 -13.56
CA SER A 43 27.82 -15.80 -13.35
C SER A 43 26.91 -14.65 -13.79
N ILE A 44 26.09 -14.87 -14.83
CA ILE A 44 25.08 -13.93 -15.30
C ILE A 44 24.01 -13.72 -14.22
N GLY A 45 23.49 -14.80 -13.61
CA GLY A 45 22.53 -14.73 -12.53
C GLY A 45 23.09 -14.01 -11.31
N ALA A 46 24.33 -14.32 -10.92
CA ALA A 46 25.02 -13.62 -9.83
C ALA A 46 25.19 -12.12 -10.12
N THR A 47 25.54 -11.75 -11.34
CA THR A 47 25.65 -10.35 -11.76
C THR A 47 24.30 -9.65 -11.73
N LEU A 48 23.25 -10.27 -12.29
CA LEU A 48 21.88 -9.72 -12.25
C LEU A 48 21.38 -9.53 -10.82
N LEU A 49 21.65 -10.50 -9.92
CA LEU A 49 21.29 -10.39 -8.51
C LEU A 49 22.06 -9.25 -7.83
N THR A 50 23.34 -9.10 -8.13
CA THR A 50 24.16 -8.00 -7.59
C THR A 50 23.64 -6.64 -8.05
N VAL A 51 23.29 -6.50 -9.34
CA VAL A 51 22.69 -5.28 -9.87
C VAL A 51 21.29 -5.04 -9.26
N ALA A 52 20.48 -6.08 -9.10
CA ALA A 52 19.16 -5.98 -8.50
C ALA A 52 19.21 -5.60 -7.03
N THR A 53 20.17 -6.12 -6.28
CA THR A 53 20.40 -5.78 -4.86
C THR A 53 21.18 -4.48 -4.68
N SER A 54 21.84 -3.97 -5.72
CA SER A 54 22.38 -2.63 -5.68
C SER A 54 21.28 -1.61 -5.36
N CYS A 55 21.58 -0.66 -4.49
CA CYS A 55 20.61 0.31 -3.97
C CYS A 55 19.81 1.03 -5.06
N GLY A 56 20.35 1.14 -6.29
CA GLY A 56 19.73 1.83 -7.41
C GLY A 56 18.43 1.22 -7.91
N LEU A 57 18.41 -0.09 -8.15
CA LEU A 57 17.20 -0.76 -8.68
C LEU A 57 16.09 -0.85 -7.61
N LEU A 58 16.46 -1.17 -6.37
CA LEU A 58 15.49 -1.19 -5.26
C LEU A 58 14.90 0.21 -5.01
N TYR A 59 15.74 1.24 -5.10
CA TYR A 59 15.28 2.62 -5.02
C TYR A 59 14.30 2.97 -6.16
N ALA A 60 14.63 2.63 -7.39
CA ALA A 60 13.77 2.87 -8.55
C ALA A 60 12.42 2.16 -8.41
N LEU A 61 12.42 0.90 -7.95
CA LEU A 61 11.22 0.11 -7.73
C LEU A 61 10.31 0.73 -6.65
N GLY A 62 10.88 1.12 -5.51
CA GLY A 62 10.13 1.78 -4.43
C GLY A 62 9.62 3.17 -4.83
N SER A 63 10.41 3.94 -5.61
CA SER A 63 10.02 5.23 -6.17
C SER A 63 8.87 5.07 -7.17
N TYR A 64 8.94 4.08 -8.04
CA TYR A 64 7.87 3.74 -8.99
C TYR A 64 6.58 3.36 -8.27
N ALA A 65 6.66 2.49 -7.26
CA ALA A 65 5.50 2.11 -6.44
C ALA A 65 4.83 3.33 -5.79
N ARG A 66 5.64 4.23 -5.19
CA ARG A 66 5.15 5.50 -4.62
C ARG A 66 4.47 6.39 -5.67
N THR A 67 5.06 6.53 -6.84
CA THR A 67 4.52 7.34 -7.94
C THR A 67 3.17 6.80 -8.40
N LYS A 68 3.06 5.48 -8.60
CA LYS A 68 1.79 4.82 -8.96
C LYS A 68 0.73 4.98 -7.87
N GLY A 69 1.13 4.84 -6.60
CA GLY A 69 0.23 5.07 -5.46
C GLY A 69 -0.30 6.50 -5.39
N ARG A 70 0.57 7.50 -5.55
CA ARG A 70 0.15 8.91 -5.58
C ARG A 70 -0.77 9.25 -6.75
N ARG A 71 -0.56 8.63 -7.91
CA ARG A 71 -1.39 8.87 -9.10
C ARG A 71 -2.85 8.47 -8.90
N ILE A 72 -3.13 7.48 -8.05
CA ILE A 72 -4.51 7.06 -7.78
C ILE A 72 -5.19 7.85 -6.66
N GLU A 73 -4.45 8.64 -5.85
CA GLU A 73 -5.00 9.40 -4.71
C GLU A 73 -6.17 10.32 -5.06
N PRO A 74 -6.13 11.12 -6.15
CA PRO A 74 -7.27 11.97 -6.50
C PRO A 74 -8.55 11.16 -6.76
N GLY A 75 -8.42 10.00 -7.42
CA GLY A 75 -9.54 9.10 -7.67
C GLY A 75 -10.08 8.43 -6.39
N LEU A 76 -9.20 8.10 -5.44
CA LEU A 76 -9.59 7.58 -4.14
C LEU A 76 -10.33 8.66 -3.33
N ARG A 77 -9.76 9.87 -3.24
CA ARG A 77 -10.37 11.01 -2.54
C ARG A 77 -11.78 11.31 -3.09
N LYS A 78 -11.93 11.34 -4.42
CA LYS A 78 -13.22 11.56 -5.06
C LYS A 78 -14.22 10.44 -4.73
N ALA A 79 -13.78 9.19 -4.78
CA ALA A 79 -14.63 8.03 -4.50
C ALA A 79 -15.07 7.93 -3.04
N TRP A 80 -14.27 8.44 -2.11
CA TRP A 80 -14.57 8.47 -0.67
C TRP A 80 -15.32 9.73 -0.23
N GLY A 81 -15.36 10.76 -1.06
CA GLY A 81 -15.94 12.06 -0.71
C GLY A 81 -15.07 12.93 0.21
N GLY A 82 -13.75 12.65 0.26
CA GLY A 82 -12.77 13.38 1.08
C GLY A 82 -11.59 12.52 1.52
N TRP A 83 -10.68 13.08 2.30
CA TRP A 83 -9.66 12.31 2.98
C TRP A 83 -10.24 11.61 4.21
N PRO A 84 -9.84 10.39 4.58
CA PRO A 84 -10.32 9.72 5.79
C PRO A 84 -10.16 10.58 7.06
N THR A 85 -9.03 11.30 7.17
CA THR A 85 -8.75 12.22 8.29
C THR A 85 -9.75 13.35 8.41
N THR A 86 -10.23 13.88 7.30
CA THR A 86 -11.24 14.95 7.23
C THR A 86 -12.62 14.40 7.50
N ILE A 87 -12.95 13.26 6.87
CA ILE A 87 -14.26 12.62 6.97
C ILE A 87 -14.60 12.28 8.42
N ILE A 88 -13.65 11.69 9.16
CA ILE A 88 -13.84 11.28 10.56
C ILE A 88 -14.10 12.48 11.49
N LEU A 89 -13.61 13.67 11.15
CA LEU A 89 -13.87 14.90 11.91
C LEU A 89 -15.26 15.49 11.67
N ARG A 90 -15.93 15.14 10.57
CA ARG A 90 -17.26 15.69 10.24
C ARG A 90 -18.29 15.30 11.31
N HIS A 91 -19.20 16.21 11.62
CA HIS A 91 -20.30 15.95 12.56
C HIS A 91 -21.23 14.82 12.09
N ARG A 92 -21.41 14.67 10.78
CA ARG A 92 -22.25 13.64 10.16
C ARG A 92 -21.59 12.26 10.08
N ASP A 93 -20.30 12.14 10.42
CA ASP A 93 -19.57 10.86 10.42
C ASP A 93 -19.81 10.10 11.72
N SER A 94 -19.78 8.76 11.67
CA SER A 94 -20.06 7.88 12.80
C SER A 94 -18.83 7.09 13.33
N HIS A 95 -17.65 7.28 12.76
CA HIS A 95 -16.44 6.54 13.18
C HIS A 95 -15.95 6.95 14.57
N LEU A 96 -16.18 8.23 14.97
CA LEU A 96 -15.90 8.70 16.32
C LEU A 96 -17.20 8.92 17.09
N ASP A 97 -17.21 8.56 18.36
CA ASP A 97 -18.27 8.95 19.26
C ASP A 97 -18.32 10.49 19.43
N ARG A 98 -19.49 10.99 19.83
CA ARG A 98 -19.73 12.44 19.93
C ARG A 98 -18.77 13.14 20.89
N HIS A 99 -18.45 12.52 22.03
CA HIS A 99 -17.63 13.15 23.08
C HIS A 99 -16.15 13.20 22.64
N THR A 100 -15.64 12.13 22.03
CA THR A 100 -14.28 12.09 21.48
C THR A 100 -14.12 13.10 20.36
N ARG A 101 -15.09 13.21 19.44
CA ARG A 101 -15.08 14.21 18.36
C ARG A 101 -15.05 15.62 18.93
N GLN A 102 -15.93 15.93 19.88
CA GLN A 102 -15.99 17.23 20.53
C GLN A 102 -14.67 17.57 21.22
N ARG A 103 -14.02 16.61 21.89
CA ARG A 103 -12.72 16.78 22.50
C ARG A 103 -11.64 17.13 21.48
N TYR A 104 -11.62 16.45 20.34
CA TYR A 104 -10.66 16.75 19.27
C TYR A 104 -10.94 18.11 18.62
N HIS A 105 -12.19 18.45 18.35
CA HIS A 105 -12.57 19.77 17.85
C HIS A 105 -12.12 20.89 18.79
N SER A 106 -12.39 20.76 20.09
CA SER A 106 -11.97 21.76 21.10
C SER A 106 -10.46 21.89 21.16
N PHE A 107 -9.73 20.76 21.10
CA PHE A 107 -8.27 20.79 21.10
C PHE A 107 -7.73 21.47 19.83
N LEU A 108 -8.20 21.08 18.65
CA LEU A 108 -7.73 21.64 17.37
C LEU A 108 -8.04 23.14 17.27
N SER A 109 -9.22 23.57 17.68
CA SER A 109 -9.60 24.98 17.71
C SER A 109 -8.68 25.84 18.60
N SER A 110 -8.21 25.28 19.72
CA SER A 110 -7.33 26.00 20.65
C SER A 110 -5.84 25.88 20.31
N ALA A 111 -5.46 24.81 19.61
CA ALA A 111 -4.06 24.46 19.40
C ALA A 111 -3.49 24.93 18.06
N VAL A 112 -4.33 25.05 17.03
CA VAL A 112 -3.91 25.42 15.68
C VAL A 112 -3.91 26.94 15.54
N PRO A 113 -2.77 27.57 15.25
CA PRO A 113 -2.72 29.03 15.06
C PRO A 113 -3.60 29.47 13.88
N ASP A 114 -4.28 30.58 14.05
CA ASP A 114 -5.08 31.22 12.99
C ASP A 114 -6.11 30.35 12.29
N LEU A 115 -6.50 29.24 12.95
CA LEU A 115 -7.55 28.39 12.41
C LEU A 115 -8.91 29.09 12.53
N PRO A 116 -9.71 29.15 11.46
CA PRO A 116 -11.11 29.54 11.58
C PRO A 116 -11.83 28.66 12.61
N ALA A 117 -12.90 29.17 13.22
CA ALA A 117 -13.67 28.38 14.17
C ALA A 117 -14.07 27.03 13.55
N ILE A 118 -13.90 25.96 14.31
CA ILE A 118 -14.35 24.63 13.89
C ILE A 118 -15.87 24.71 13.65
N PRO A 119 -16.36 24.31 12.47
CA PRO A 119 -17.78 24.43 12.10
C PRO A 119 -18.69 23.67 13.08
N THR A 120 -19.86 24.24 13.38
CA THR A 120 -20.96 23.49 14.04
C THR A 120 -21.61 22.51 13.06
N ALA A 121 -22.46 21.62 13.56
CA ALA A 121 -23.19 20.67 12.70
C ALA A 121 -24.09 21.41 11.68
N GLU A 122 -24.69 22.53 12.07
CA GLU A 122 -25.54 23.36 11.22
C GLU A 122 -24.71 24.08 10.14
N GLN A 123 -23.55 24.61 10.51
CA GLN A 123 -22.61 25.24 9.57
C GLN A 123 -22.05 24.23 8.58
N GLU A 124 -21.70 23.02 9.06
CA GLU A 124 -21.23 21.93 8.21
C GLU A 124 -22.32 21.50 7.21
N ALA A 125 -23.58 21.49 7.63
CA ALA A 125 -24.70 21.15 6.76
C ALA A 125 -24.97 22.24 5.71
N ALA A 126 -24.77 23.50 6.08
CA ALA A 126 -24.97 24.66 5.18
C ALA A 126 -23.84 24.80 4.15
N ASP A 127 -22.58 24.61 4.58
CA ASP A 127 -21.39 24.63 3.70
C ASP A 127 -20.44 23.46 4.02
N PRO A 128 -20.70 22.28 3.43
CA PRO A 128 -19.84 21.10 3.61
C PRO A 128 -18.40 21.32 3.08
N SER A 129 -18.26 22.10 2.01
CA SER A 129 -16.99 22.31 1.34
C SER A 129 -16.07 23.24 2.15
N GLY A 130 -16.60 24.36 2.63
CA GLY A 130 -15.87 25.26 3.51
C GLY A 130 -15.51 24.60 4.84
N SER A 131 -16.41 23.81 5.40
CA SER A 131 -16.16 23.02 6.61
C SER A 131 -15.02 22.02 6.42
N ASP A 132 -14.99 21.30 5.31
CA ASP A 132 -13.91 20.36 4.96
C ASP A 132 -12.56 21.09 4.86
N ALA A 133 -12.53 22.32 4.33
CA ALA A 133 -11.28 23.10 4.25
C ALA A 133 -10.72 23.43 5.62
N VAL A 134 -11.57 23.74 6.60
CA VAL A 134 -11.16 23.96 8.00
C VAL A 134 -10.61 22.69 8.61
N TYR A 135 -11.28 21.55 8.45
CA TYR A 135 -10.80 20.26 8.93
C TYR A 135 -9.47 19.86 8.26
N ASP A 136 -9.34 20.04 6.93
CA ASP A 136 -8.11 19.75 6.20
C ASP A 136 -6.93 20.60 6.75
N SER A 137 -7.14 21.88 7.02
CA SER A 137 -6.13 22.77 7.61
C SER A 137 -5.69 22.29 9.00
N ALA A 138 -6.65 21.96 9.86
CA ALA A 138 -6.36 21.42 11.19
C ALA A 138 -5.57 20.10 11.13
N VAL A 139 -5.94 19.22 10.19
CA VAL A 139 -5.24 17.95 9.97
C VAL A 139 -3.82 18.14 9.44
N VAL A 140 -3.59 19.14 8.57
CA VAL A 140 -2.23 19.46 8.09
C VAL A 140 -1.33 19.84 9.26
N TRP A 141 -1.79 20.73 10.13
CA TRP A 141 -1.06 21.10 11.34
C TRP A 141 -0.80 19.89 12.26
N LEU A 142 -1.83 19.06 12.50
CA LEU A 142 -1.71 17.89 13.37
C LEU A 142 -0.67 16.88 12.82
N LYS A 143 -0.60 16.69 11.51
CA LYS A 143 0.42 15.86 10.86
C LYS A 143 1.84 16.35 11.15
N GLU A 144 2.06 17.66 11.15
CA GLU A 144 3.38 18.23 11.49
C GLU A 144 3.70 18.01 12.98
N MET A 145 2.74 18.22 13.87
CA MET A 145 2.92 18.00 15.30
C MET A 145 3.14 16.53 15.67
N ALA A 146 2.52 15.61 14.93
CA ALA A 146 2.68 14.17 15.11
C ALA A 146 3.86 13.59 14.32
N ARG A 147 4.70 14.44 13.72
CA ARG A 147 5.90 14.04 13.00
C ARG A 147 7.04 13.81 13.99
N GLY A 148 7.33 12.57 14.32
CA GLY A 148 8.42 12.26 15.25
C GLY A 148 8.28 10.86 15.83
N LYS A 149 9.34 10.36 16.45
CA LYS A 149 9.40 9.02 17.07
C LYS A 149 8.40 8.84 18.22
N ASP A 150 7.89 9.95 18.74
CA ASP A 150 6.97 9.97 19.88
C ASP A 150 5.55 9.49 19.57
N PHE A 151 5.24 9.27 18.29
CA PHE A 151 3.94 8.81 17.82
C PHE A 151 4.05 7.51 17.02
N PRO A 152 4.51 6.39 17.62
CA PRO A 152 4.80 5.16 16.91
C PRO A 152 3.56 4.56 16.22
N MET A 153 2.38 4.71 16.82
CA MET A 153 1.11 4.26 16.21
C MET A 153 0.80 5.03 14.93
N VAL A 154 0.95 6.36 14.94
CA VAL A 154 0.73 7.20 13.75
C VAL A 154 1.68 6.78 12.62
N HIS A 155 2.95 6.54 12.95
CA HIS A 155 3.94 6.10 11.96
C HIS A 155 3.61 4.72 11.39
N ARG A 156 3.22 3.77 12.24
CA ARG A 156 2.86 2.41 11.82
C ARG A 156 1.64 2.44 10.88
N GLU A 157 0.57 3.13 11.27
CA GLU A 157 -0.66 3.18 10.46
C GLU A 157 -0.45 3.98 9.17
N ASN A 158 0.39 5.03 9.20
CA ASN A 158 0.79 5.73 7.97
C ASN A 158 1.57 4.83 7.01
N ALA A 159 2.46 3.96 7.53
CA ALA A 159 3.19 2.99 6.71
C ALA A 159 2.25 1.94 6.10
N GLN A 160 1.27 1.46 6.86
CA GLN A 160 0.23 0.54 6.38
C GLN A 160 -0.65 1.19 5.29
N TYR A 161 -1.10 2.42 5.50
CA TYR A 161 -1.83 3.16 4.49
C TYR A 161 -0.99 3.35 3.22
N GLY A 162 0.26 3.76 3.38
CA GLY A 162 1.22 3.91 2.28
C GLY A 162 1.42 2.62 1.49
N PHE A 163 1.59 1.48 2.18
CA PHE A 163 1.70 0.15 1.60
C PHE A 163 0.47 -0.20 0.75
N ARG A 164 -0.72 -0.16 1.34
CA ARG A 164 -1.96 -0.55 0.64
C ARG A 164 -2.26 0.37 -0.55
N ARG A 165 -2.05 1.68 -0.41
CA ARG A 165 -2.21 2.66 -1.48
C ARG A 165 -1.25 2.39 -2.65
N ASN A 166 0.04 2.18 -2.35
CA ASN A 166 1.06 1.96 -3.37
C ASN A 166 0.85 0.61 -4.07
N LEU A 167 0.51 -0.43 -3.32
CA LEU A 167 0.15 -1.73 -3.89
C LEU A 167 -1.09 -1.59 -4.81
N ARG A 168 -2.13 -0.87 -4.36
CA ARG A 168 -3.31 -0.59 -5.21
C ARG A 168 -2.95 0.18 -6.48
N GLY A 169 -1.99 1.10 -6.40
CA GLY A 169 -1.47 1.82 -7.57
C GLY A 169 -0.77 0.91 -8.59
N LEU A 170 -0.18 -0.20 -8.13
CA LEU A 170 0.50 -1.20 -8.94
C LEU A 170 -0.43 -2.31 -9.48
N LYS A 171 -1.72 -2.34 -9.10
CA LYS A 171 -2.67 -3.40 -9.45
C LYS A 171 -2.66 -3.77 -10.93
N SER A 172 -2.79 -2.78 -11.81
CA SER A 172 -2.81 -3.04 -13.26
C SER A 172 -1.47 -3.63 -13.75
N VAL A 173 -0.35 -3.12 -13.23
CA VAL A 173 0.97 -3.64 -13.55
C VAL A 173 1.11 -5.09 -13.08
N GLY A 174 0.74 -5.38 -11.84
CA GLY A 174 0.79 -6.73 -11.27
C GLY A 174 -0.05 -7.73 -12.07
N ILE A 175 -1.28 -7.38 -12.42
CA ILE A 175 -2.16 -8.24 -13.24
C ILE A 175 -1.54 -8.50 -14.62
N ILE A 176 -1.04 -7.43 -15.28
CA ILE A 176 -0.48 -7.55 -16.63
C ILE A 176 0.77 -8.43 -16.62
N ILE A 177 1.72 -8.22 -15.73
CA ILE A 177 2.96 -8.99 -15.72
C ILE A 177 2.73 -10.45 -15.31
N CYS A 178 1.85 -10.74 -14.33
CA CYS A 178 1.48 -12.11 -13.99
C CYS A 178 0.73 -12.79 -15.14
N GLY A 179 -0.18 -12.07 -15.81
CA GLY A 179 -0.91 -12.56 -16.97
C GLY A 179 0.01 -12.89 -18.15
N LEU A 180 0.95 -11.99 -18.47
CA LEU A 180 1.96 -12.24 -19.50
C LEU A 180 2.86 -13.43 -19.14
N THR A 181 3.25 -13.57 -17.87
CA THR A 181 4.03 -14.72 -17.39
C THR A 181 3.29 -16.03 -17.56
N LEU A 182 2.01 -16.07 -17.21
CA LEU A 182 1.18 -17.26 -17.43
C LEU A 182 0.98 -17.56 -18.92
N ALA A 183 0.74 -16.54 -19.74
CA ALA A 183 0.61 -16.70 -21.19
C ALA A 183 1.89 -17.22 -21.82
N ALA A 184 3.06 -16.71 -21.41
CA ALA A 184 4.36 -17.20 -21.86
C ALA A 184 4.60 -18.65 -21.42
N SER A 185 4.25 -19.01 -20.17
CA SER A 185 4.34 -20.39 -19.69
C SER A 185 3.42 -21.33 -20.46
N ALA A 186 2.18 -20.92 -20.73
CA ALA A 186 1.24 -21.67 -21.54
C ALA A 186 1.76 -21.84 -22.99
N GLY A 187 2.28 -20.77 -23.59
CA GLY A 187 2.91 -20.82 -24.90
C GLY A 187 4.09 -21.79 -24.97
N ALA A 188 4.94 -21.81 -23.96
CA ALA A 188 6.06 -22.76 -23.86
C ALA A 188 5.56 -24.23 -23.75
N ILE A 189 4.48 -24.47 -22.99
CA ILE A 189 3.86 -25.79 -22.89
C ILE A 189 3.34 -26.24 -24.25
N LEU A 190 2.59 -25.38 -24.94
CA LEU A 190 2.01 -25.66 -26.26
C LEU A 190 3.10 -25.91 -27.32
N TYR A 191 4.15 -25.11 -27.30
CA TYR A 191 5.27 -25.26 -28.23
C TYR A 191 6.00 -26.60 -28.05
N ASN A 192 6.24 -27.00 -26.81
CA ASN A 192 6.92 -28.27 -26.51
C ASN A 192 6.01 -29.53 -26.62
N ASN A 193 4.68 -29.32 -26.66
CA ASN A 193 3.69 -30.41 -26.69
C ASN A 193 2.60 -30.08 -27.72
N PRO A 194 2.87 -30.23 -29.03
CA PRO A 194 1.94 -29.86 -30.11
C PRO A 194 0.56 -30.52 -30.02
N GLY A 195 0.47 -31.75 -29.45
CA GLY A 195 -0.80 -32.48 -29.27
C GLY A 195 -1.62 -32.06 -28.04
N PHE A 196 -1.12 -31.13 -27.22
CA PHE A 196 -1.79 -30.75 -25.96
C PHE A 196 -3.19 -30.16 -26.18
N LEU A 197 -3.38 -29.33 -27.21
CA LEU A 197 -4.70 -28.78 -27.54
C LEU A 197 -5.70 -29.86 -27.98
N ASP A 198 -5.25 -30.85 -28.74
CA ASP A 198 -6.11 -31.99 -29.17
C ASP A 198 -6.59 -32.80 -27.97
N LEU A 199 -5.73 -32.98 -26.96
CA LEU A 199 -6.11 -33.65 -25.72
C LEU A 199 -7.18 -32.85 -24.96
N LEU A 200 -7.05 -31.53 -24.89
CA LEU A 200 -8.05 -30.67 -24.27
C LEU A 200 -9.38 -30.71 -25.03
N GLN A 201 -9.36 -30.67 -26.36
CA GLN A 201 -10.57 -30.74 -27.19
C GLN A 201 -11.28 -32.11 -27.04
N LYS A 202 -10.52 -33.19 -26.91
CA LYS A 202 -11.06 -34.53 -26.67
C LYS A 202 -11.47 -34.78 -25.21
N HIS A 203 -11.33 -33.78 -24.33
CA HIS A 203 -11.60 -33.87 -22.88
C HIS A 203 -10.80 -34.99 -22.19
N ASP A 204 -9.65 -35.36 -22.74
CA ASP A 204 -8.75 -36.35 -22.12
C ASP A 204 -7.83 -35.63 -21.09
N TRP A 205 -8.43 -35.36 -19.95
CA TRP A 205 -7.74 -34.63 -18.83
C TRP A 205 -6.58 -35.45 -18.25
N ARG A 206 -6.66 -36.79 -18.30
CA ARG A 206 -5.58 -37.66 -17.80
C ARG A 206 -4.32 -37.51 -18.65
N ALA A 207 -4.47 -37.62 -19.97
CA ALA A 207 -3.36 -37.42 -20.88
C ALA A 207 -2.84 -35.98 -20.85
N ALA A 208 -3.72 -34.98 -20.79
CA ALA A 208 -3.33 -33.57 -20.67
C ALA A 208 -2.52 -33.30 -19.38
N ILE A 209 -2.95 -33.83 -18.23
CA ILE A 209 -2.19 -33.74 -16.97
C ILE A 209 -0.85 -34.47 -17.10
N GLY A 210 -0.82 -35.66 -17.71
CA GLY A 210 0.41 -36.39 -17.96
C GLY A 210 1.44 -35.64 -18.78
N THR A 211 1.01 -34.70 -19.62
CA THR A 211 1.88 -33.80 -20.40
C THR A 211 2.46 -32.68 -19.57
N ILE A 212 1.74 -32.23 -18.53
CA ILE A 212 2.15 -31.08 -17.69
C ILE A 212 3.03 -31.55 -16.52
N VAL A 213 2.77 -32.69 -15.92
CA VAL A 213 3.51 -33.23 -14.76
C VAL A 213 5.04 -33.26 -14.97
N PRO A 214 5.56 -33.63 -16.16
CA PRO A 214 7.00 -33.65 -16.43
C PRO A 214 7.68 -32.28 -16.35
N LEU A 215 6.94 -31.14 -16.37
CA LEU A 215 7.52 -29.80 -16.18
C LEU A 215 8.15 -29.62 -14.79
N GLY A 216 7.81 -30.50 -13.87
CA GLY A 216 8.34 -30.50 -12.51
C GLY A 216 7.61 -29.54 -11.56
N PRO A 217 7.79 -29.77 -10.25
CA PRO A 217 7.05 -29.03 -9.22
C PRO A 217 7.38 -27.53 -9.19
N ALA A 218 8.59 -27.13 -9.56
CA ALA A 218 9.01 -25.72 -9.55
C ALA A 218 8.19 -24.88 -10.53
N VAL A 219 8.03 -25.36 -11.79
CA VAL A 219 7.27 -24.64 -12.83
C VAL A 219 5.79 -24.61 -12.45
N LEU A 220 5.22 -25.73 -12.03
CA LEU A 220 3.81 -25.79 -11.62
C LEU A 220 3.52 -24.87 -10.43
N SER A 221 4.39 -24.87 -9.43
CA SER A 221 4.27 -23.95 -8.27
C SER A 221 4.36 -22.48 -8.69
N ALA A 222 5.29 -22.14 -9.58
CA ALA A 222 5.42 -20.78 -10.08
C ALA A 222 4.18 -20.32 -10.87
N MET A 223 3.60 -21.19 -11.68
CA MET A 223 2.35 -20.90 -12.38
C MET A 223 1.19 -20.72 -11.39
N ALA A 224 1.07 -21.59 -10.39
CA ALA A 224 0.06 -21.49 -9.34
C ALA A 224 0.20 -20.16 -8.54
N VAL A 225 1.43 -19.76 -8.19
CA VAL A 225 1.70 -18.48 -7.51
C VAL A 225 1.31 -17.27 -8.37
N ASN A 226 1.60 -17.28 -9.68
CA ASN A 226 1.17 -16.22 -10.58
C ASN A 226 -0.36 -16.13 -10.71
N ALA A 227 -1.03 -17.29 -10.81
CA ALA A 227 -2.50 -17.33 -10.83
C ALA A 227 -3.11 -16.84 -9.52
N ALA A 228 -2.60 -17.30 -8.38
CA ALA A 228 -3.01 -16.82 -7.05
C ALA A 228 -2.76 -15.31 -6.88
N ALA A 229 -1.63 -14.79 -7.37
CA ALA A 229 -1.34 -13.38 -7.36
C ALA A 229 -2.39 -12.57 -8.13
N ILE A 230 -2.82 -13.03 -9.31
CA ILE A 230 -3.91 -12.37 -10.06
C ILE A 230 -5.20 -12.34 -9.24
N VAL A 231 -5.56 -13.44 -8.59
CA VAL A 231 -6.75 -13.51 -7.71
C VAL A 231 -6.63 -12.48 -6.57
N ILE A 232 -5.47 -12.42 -5.91
CA ILE A 232 -5.20 -11.42 -4.85
C ILE A 232 -5.31 -10.00 -5.41
N TRP A 233 -4.73 -9.71 -6.57
CA TRP A 233 -4.82 -8.42 -7.21
C TRP A 233 -6.26 -8.00 -7.51
N VAL A 234 -7.10 -8.93 -7.97
CA VAL A 234 -8.48 -8.64 -8.35
C VAL A 234 -9.35 -8.44 -7.12
N PHE A 235 -9.32 -9.37 -6.17
CA PHE A 235 -10.31 -9.47 -5.10
C PHE A 235 -9.86 -8.86 -3.77
N VAL A 236 -8.55 -8.85 -3.45
CA VAL A 236 -8.04 -8.30 -2.18
C VAL A 236 -7.60 -6.87 -2.34
N VAL A 237 -6.84 -6.54 -3.39
CA VAL A 237 -6.31 -5.18 -3.60
C VAL A 237 -7.40 -4.26 -4.14
N THR A 238 -8.35 -3.88 -3.29
CA THR A 238 -9.54 -3.08 -3.60
C THR A 238 -9.42 -1.64 -3.08
N ARG A 239 -10.37 -0.77 -3.45
CA ARG A 239 -10.48 0.58 -2.88
C ARG A 239 -10.86 0.53 -1.40
N GLN A 240 -11.74 -0.40 -1.04
CA GLN A 240 -12.17 -0.60 0.34
C GLN A 240 -11.00 -1.01 1.24
N TRP A 241 -10.14 -1.91 0.78
CA TRP A 241 -8.95 -2.32 1.51
C TRP A 241 -7.98 -1.15 1.80
N VAL A 242 -7.86 -0.18 0.87
CA VAL A 242 -7.08 1.05 1.10
C VAL A 242 -7.79 1.99 2.07
N TRP A 243 -9.13 2.12 1.95
CA TRP A 243 -9.97 2.91 2.84
C TRP A 243 -9.80 2.52 4.30
N GLU A 244 -9.89 1.23 4.61
CA GLU A 244 -9.72 0.70 5.97
C GLU A 244 -8.40 1.13 6.60
N ALA A 245 -7.28 1.04 5.87
CA ALA A 245 -6.00 1.53 6.39
C ALA A 245 -5.98 3.07 6.51
N GLY A 246 -6.68 3.77 5.62
CA GLY A 246 -6.86 5.22 5.72
C GLY A 246 -7.62 5.64 6.97
N VAL A 247 -8.67 4.91 7.34
CA VAL A 247 -9.43 5.11 8.58
C VAL A 247 -8.57 4.82 9.81
N GLN A 248 -7.82 3.71 9.83
CA GLN A 248 -6.93 3.36 10.93
C GLN A 248 -5.85 4.45 11.13
N TYR A 249 -5.24 4.91 10.04
CA TYR A 249 -4.30 6.03 10.10
C TYR A 249 -4.95 7.32 10.61
N ALA A 250 -6.15 7.64 10.14
CA ALA A 250 -6.88 8.83 10.58
C ALA A 250 -7.19 8.77 12.08
N THR A 251 -7.66 7.63 12.56
CA THR A 251 -7.95 7.41 13.99
C THR A 251 -6.69 7.54 14.85
N ALA A 252 -5.58 6.93 14.42
CA ALA A 252 -4.31 7.05 15.14
C ALA A 252 -3.77 8.48 15.16
N LEU A 253 -3.90 9.21 14.03
CA LEU A 253 -3.49 10.61 13.93
C LEU A 253 -4.34 11.51 14.84
N LEU A 254 -5.66 11.34 14.85
CA LEU A 254 -6.56 12.14 15.68
C LEU A 254 -6.36 11.85 17.17
N ALA A 255 -6.06 10.60 17.55
CA ALA A 255 -5.70 10.26 18.91
C ALA A 255 -4.43 10.98 19.41
N ALA A 256 -3.54 11.41 18.51
CA ALA A 256 -2.40 12.24 18.87
C ALA A 256 -2.80 13.57 19.52
N CYS A 257 -4.03 14.09 19.30
CA CYS A 257 -4.56 15.27 19.97
C CYS A 257 -4.50 15.14 21.50
N ASP A 258 -4.90 13.97 22.01
CA ASP A 258 -4.87 13.71 23.47
C ASP A 258 -3.43 13.68 23.99
N THR A 259 -2.51 13.02 23.28
CA THR A 259 -1.09 12.96 23.66
C THR A 259 -0.44 14.35 23.66
N ILE A 260 -0.68 15.15 22.62
CA ILE A 260 -0.13 16.51 22.52
C ILE A 260 -0.70 17.40 23.61
N ARG A 261 -2.00 17.28 23.90
CA ARG A 261 -2.66 18.02 24.98
C ARG A 261 -2.04 17.73 26.35
N LEU A 262 -1.81 16.43 26.67
CA LEU A 262 -1.18 16.03 27.92
C LEU A 262 0.24 16.58 28.04
N ARG A 263 1.04 16.53 26.98
CA ARG A 263 2.41 17.07 26.97
C ARG A 263 2.44 18.59 27.18
N ARG A 264 1.49 19.32 26.61
CA ARG A 264 1.38 20.78 26.83
C ARG A 264 0.98 21.12 28.27
N ALA A 265 0.20 20.26 28.89
CA ALA A 265 -0.20 20.43 30.29
C ALA A 265 0.92 20.08 31.30
N GLN A 266 1.93 19.30 30.86
CA GLN A 266 3.06 18.85 31.70
C GLN A 266 4.42 19.18 31.02
N PRO A 267 4.77 20.45 30.84
CA PRO A 267 5.97 20.84 30.08
C PRO A 267 7.30 20.38 30.70
N ASN A 268 7.31 19.93 31.97
CA ASN A 268 8.50 19.54 32.72
C ASN A 268 8.58 18.04 33.08
N ALA A 269 7.75 17.18 32.52
CA ALA A 269 7.87 15.74 32.73
C ALA A 269 9.06 15.20 31.91
N PRO A 270 10.05 14.51 32.52
CA PRO A 270 11.16 13.92 31.79
C PRO A 270 10.61 12.89 30.78
N THR A 271 11.07 13.01 29.53
CA THR A 271 10.77 12.03 28.49
C THR A 271 11.27 10.68 28.98
N ALA A 272 10.38 9.74 29.29
CA ALA A 272 10.78 8.39 29.66
C ALA A 272 11.58 7.82 28.48
N ALA A 273 12.87 7.65 28.68
CA ALA A 273 13.75 6.96 27.77
C ALA A 273 13.33 5.51 27.68
N ALA A 274 12.89 5.07 26.50
CA ALA A 274 12.64 3.69 26.14
C ALA A 274 13.53 3.31 24.95
#